data_3d52ac03520f05498bae5ae5f492e38d
#
_entry.id   3d52ac03520f05498bae5ae5f492e38d
#
_cell.length_a   1.000
_cell.length_b   1.000
_cell.length_c   1.000
_cell.angle_alpha   90.00
_cell.angle_beta   90.00
_cell.angle_gamma   90.00
#
_symmetry.space_group_name_H-M   'P 1'
#
loop_
_entity.id
_entity.type
_entity.pdbx_description
1 polymer ?
#
loop_
_entity_poly.entity_id
_entity_poly.type
_entity_poly.pdbx_seq_one_letter_code
_entity_poly.pdbx_strand_id
1 'polypeptide(L)'
;MAEAAGAGTEGTRTRGSIARRMLVTAAVWSAVVLVVAGWSLAAFYRSETDQQLDLANSDTLRTLANAVDSDDEGEPRFDDQKLPKDEKFGMTFSGRYWAFLDVDANARVVRVKQSPSFFDEGPEAPDEAISIAVARPGETIQIDGIAPNDRLVRIGLQAVKLSRREPPVILYASIDRTAADEAVGRFTLRLAIALGVLALGIVVGVVVLIRYGL
;
A
#
# COMPACT_ATOMS: atom_id res chain seq x y z
N MET A 1 -34.58 -82.59 8.30
CA MET A 1 -34.62 -82.06 6.95
C MET A 1 -34.85 -80.56 7.03
N ALA A 2 -34.02 -79.84 6.41
CA ALA A 2 -34.15 -78.57 5.80
C ALA A 2 -33.97 -77.39 6.77
N GLU A 3 -32.91 -76.68 6.75
CA GLU A 3 -32.54 -75.58 5.81
C GLU A 3 -33.41 -74.33 6.01
N ALA A 4 -32.89 -73.39 6.69
CA ALA A 4 -33.42 -72.07 6.64
C ALA A 4 -32.25 -71.05 6.59
N ALA A 5 -32.27 -70.44 5.53
CA ALA A 5 -31.44 -69.42 4.95
C ALA A 5 -30.99 -68.29 5.88
N GLY A 6 -29.73 -68.00 5.77
CA GLY A 6 -29.15 -66.65 6.11
C GLY A 6 -29.60 -65.70 5.07
N ALA A 7 -30.12 -64.59 5.50
CA ALA A 7 -30.30 -63.37 4.69
C ALA A 7 -29.71 -62.16 5.47
N GLY A 8 -28.55 -61.74 5.14
CA GLY A 8 -28.31 -60.49 4.46
C GLY A 8 -28.39 -59.30 5.39
N THR A 9 -27.32 -59.01 6.16
CA THR A 9 -27.07 -57.68 6.76
C THR A 9 -25.83 -57.00 6.09
N GLU A 10 -25.92 -56.77 4.80
CA GLU A 10 -24.87 -56.09 4.02
C GLU A 10 -25.37 -54.79 3.37
N GLY A 11 -25.90 -53.87 4.11
CA GLY A 11 -26.42 -52.67 3.44
C GLY A 11 -26.18 -51.32 4.11
N THR A 12 -25.68 -51.27 5.35
CA THR A 12 -25.68 -50.02 6.12
C THR A 12 -24.33 -49.38 6.37
N ARG A 13 -23.21 -50.01 6.04
CA ARG A 13 -21.87 -49.47 6.31
C ARG A 13 -21.34 -48.48 5.28
N THR A 14 -21.87 -48.37 4.08
CA THR A 14 -21.33 -47.54 2.99
C THR A 14 -21.89 -46.11 2.96
N ARG A 15 -23.09 -45.88 3.47
CA ARG A 15 -23.74 -44.55 3.42
C ARG A 15 -23.06 -43.52 4.34
N GLY A 16 -22.66 -43.89 5.55
CA GLY A 16 -21.96 -42.99 6.49
C GLY A 16 -20.59 -42.53 6.00
N SER A 17 -19.88 -43.34 5.22
CA SER A 17 -18.55 -43.00 4.71
C SER A 17 -18.60 -41.95 3.58
N ILE A 18 -19.62 -41.96 2.74
CA ILE A 18 -19.80 -41.04 1.62
C ILE A 18 -20.19 -39.65 2.16
N ALA A 19 -21.18 -39.58 3.05
CA ALA A 19 -21.59 -38.33 3.67
C ALA A 19 -20.44 -37.66 4.43
N ARG A 20 -19.64 -38.40 5.19
CA ARG A 20 -18.45 -37.90 5.88
C ARG A 20 -17.41 -37.33 4.90
N ARG A 21 -17.14 -38.01 3.79
CA ARG A 21 -16.20 -37.52 2.76
C ARG A 21 -16.71 -36.21 2.14
N MET A 22 -17.98 -36.12 1.80
CA MET A 22 -18.59 -34.91 1.24
C MET A 22 -18.51 -33.75 2.22
N LEU A 23 -18.80 -33.95 3.51
CA LEU A 23 -18.69 -32.89 4.54
C LEU A 23 -17.25 -32.43 4.74
N VAL A 24 -16.29 -33.35 4.79
CA VAL A 24 -14.88 -33.01 4.92
C VAL A 24 -14.39 -32.22 3.68
N THR A 25 -14.76 -32.67 2.48
CA THR A 25 -14.40 -31.95 1.24
C THR A 25 -15.00 -30.54 1.21
N ALA A 26 -16.27 -30.40 1.62
CA ALA A 26 -16.91 -29.08 1.71
C ALA A 26 -16.23 -28.17 2.74
N ALA A 27 -15.85 -28.71 3.91
CA ALA A 27 -15.12 -27.94 4.93
C ALA A 27 -13.73 -27.48 4.45
N VAL A 28 -12.99 -28.39 3.79
CA VAL A 28 -11.68 -28.02 3.21
C VAL A 28 -11.83 -26.96 2.12
N TRP A 29 -12.81 -27.12 1.24
CA TRP A 29 -13.08 -26.12 0.19
C TRP A 29 -13.48 -24.77 0.78
N SER A 30 -14.34 -24.76 1.80
CA SER A 30 -14.72 -23.54 2.51
C SER A 30 -13.51 -22.86 3.15
N ALA A 31 -12.59 -23.63 3.77
CA ALA A 31 -11.37 -23.08 4.34
C ALA A 31 -10.48 -22.43 3.27
N VAL A 32 -10.31 -23.07 2.12
CA VAL A 32 -9.56 -22.51 0.99
C VAL A 32 -10.18 -21.20 0.52
N VAL A 33 -11.50 -21.16 0.33
CA VAL A 33 -12.21 -19.94 -0.07
C VAL A 33 -12.04 -18.82 0.94
N LEU A 34 -12.12 -19.11 2.25
CA LEU A 34 -11.91 -18.13 3.31
C LEU A 34 -10.49 -17.55 3.30
N VAL A 35 -9.48 -18.40 3.09
CA VAL A 35 -8.07 -17.94 3.00
C VAL A 35 -7.87 -17.03 1.78
N VAL A 36 -8.37 -17.43 0.62
CA VAL A 36 -8.27 -16.63 -0.62
C VAL A 36 -9.02 -15.31 -0.47
N ALA A 37 -10.23 -15.32 0.09
CA ALA A 37 -11.01 -14.11 0.32
C ALA A 37 -10.32 -13.17 1.32
N GLY A 38 -9.76 -13.71 2.40
CA GLY A 38 -9.04 -12.94 3.40
C GLY A 38 -7.77 -12.28 2.82
N TRP A 39 -7.01 -13.05 2.06
CA TRP A 39 -5.82 -12.53 1.38
C TRP A 39 -6.17 -11.43 0.36
N SER A 40 -7.20 -11.67 -0.46
CA SER A 40 -7.67 -10.70 -1.46
C SER A 40 -8.13 -9.39 -0.81
N LEU A 41 -8.89 -9.48 0.29
CA LEU A 41 -9.38 -8.30 1.01
C LEU A 41 -8.24 -7.53 1.69
N ALA A 42 -7.26 -8.22 2.26
CA ALA A 42 -6.08 -7.58 2.84
C ALA A 42 -5.24 -6.86 1.77
N ALA A 43 -5.04 -7.50 0.61
CA ALA A 43 -4.34 -6.91 -0.52
C ALA A 43 -5.07 -5.69 -1.08
N PHE A 44 -6.40 -5.76 -1.20
CA PHE A 44 -7.24 -4.63 -1.63
C PHE A 44 -7.13 -3.45 -0.66
N TYR A 45 -7.24 -3.69 0.64
CA TYR A 45 -7.14 -2.64 1.65
C TYR A 45 -5.76 -1.96 1.64
N ARG A 46 -4.69 -2.73 1.43
CA ARG A 46 -3.33 -2.19 1.28
C ARG A 46 -3.22 -1.30 0.05
N SER A 47 -3.71 -1.77 -1.10
CA SER A 47 -3.69 -0.99 -2.35
C SER A 47 -4.47 0.32 -2.24
N GLU A 48 -5.63 0.30 -1.57
CA GLU A 48 -6.43 1.51 -1.31
C GLU A 48 -5.69 2.51 -0.43
N THR A 49 -5.00 2.01 0.61
CA THR A 49 -4.20 2.84 1.50
C THR A 49 -3.01 3.49 0.77
N ASP A 50 -2.31 2.72 -0.07
CA ASP A 50 -1.20 3.25 -0.88
C ASP A 50 -1.70 4.31 -1.87
N GLN A 51 -2.86 4.09 -2.51
CA GLN A 51 -3.47 5.10 -3.38
C GLN A 51 -3.79 6.42 -2.67
N GLN A 52 -4.26 6.37 -1.42
CA GLN A 52 -4.52 7.59 -0.65
C GLN A 52 -3.24 8.39 -0.39
N LEU A 53 -2.12 7.72 -0.11
CA LEU A 53 -0.80 8.36 0.03
C LEU A 53 -0.34 8.98 -1.30
N ASP A 54 -0.52 8.25 -2.41
CA ASP A 54 -0.15 8.72 -3.75
C ASP A 54 -0.96 9.95 -4.17
N LEU A 55 -2.27 9.99 -3.87
CA LEU A 55 -3.11 11.15 -4.12
C LEU A 55 -2.68 12.36 -3.29
N ALA A 56 -2.39 12.17 -2.01
CA ALA A 56 -1.94 13.25 -1.14
C ALA A 56 -0.56 13.82 -1.55
N ASN A 57 0.36 12.97 -2.01
CA ASN A 57 1.61 13.40 -2.62
C ASN A 57 1.36 14.17 -3.92
N SER A 58 0.49 13.66 -4.79
CA SER A 58 0.15 14.31 -6.07
C SER A 58 -0.46 15.69 -5.86
N ASP A 59 -1.30 15.89 -4.86
CA ASP A 59 -1.86 17.20 -4.53
C ASP A 59 -0.78 18.17 -4.03
N THR A 60 0.18 17.68 -3.23
CA THR A 60 1.33 18.47 -2.80
C THR A 60 2.19 18.87 -4.01
N LEU A 61 2.51 17.91 -4.89
CA LEU A 61 3.29 18.16 -6.12
C LEU A 61 2.61 19.18 -7.04
N ARG A 62 1.28 19.10 -7.22
CA ARG A 62 0.52 20.10 -7.98
C ARG A 62 0.63 21.50 -7.36
N THR A 63 0.57 21.59 -6.04
CA THR A 63 0.74 22.85 -5.33
C THR A 63 2.13 23.41 -5.56
N LEU A 64 3.16 22.57 -5.49
CA LEU A 64 4.55 22.97 -5.78
C LEU A 64 4.74 23.39 -7.25
N ALA A 65 4.13 22.65 -8.19
CA ALA A 65 4.19 23.00 -9.62
C ALA A 65 3.59 24.37 -9.91
N ASN A 66 2.56 24.78 -9.18
CA ASN A 66 1.95 26.11 -9.30
C ASN A 66 2.75 27.20 -8.57
N ALA A 67 3.68 26.82 -7.70
CA ALA A 67 4.51 27.75 -6.93
C ALA A 67 5.87 28.01 -7.57
N VAL A 68 6.26 27.25 -8.60
CA VAL A 68 7.52 27.44 -9.32
C VAL A 68 7.27 28.06 -10.70
N ASP A 69 8.06 29.05 -11.04
CA ASP A 69 8.08 29.70 -12.34
C ASP A 69 9.52 29.97 -12.74
N SER A 70 9.79 30.42 -13.95
CA SER A 70 11.10 30.88 -14.39
C SER A 70 11.13 32.41 -14.45
N ASP A 71 12.23 33.00 -14.05
CA ASP A 71 12.50 34.40 -14.32
C ASP A 71 12.95 34.65 -15.78
N ASP A 72 13.27 35.88 -16.11
CA ASP A 72 13.70 36.27 -17.46
C ASP A 72 15.05 35.63 -17.86
N GLU A 73 15.84 35.19 -16.88
CA GLU A 73 17.17 34.57 -17.04
C GLU A 73 17.09 33.06 -17.09
N GLY A 74 15.88 32.47 -16.83
CA GLY A 74 15.62 31.03 -16.82
C GLY A 74 15.86 30.37 -15.45
N GLU A 75 16.19 31.16 -14.40
CA GLU A 75 16.37 30.65 -13.05
C GLU A 75 15.02 30.36 -12.37
N PRO A 76 14.92 29.30 -11.52
CA PRO A 76 13.67 28.96 -10.85
C PRO A 76 13.31 30.01 -9.80
N ARG A 77 12.15 30.62 -9.96
CA ARG A 77 11.56 31.55 -9.02
C ARG A 77 10.43 30.87 -8.26
N PHE A 78 10.41 31.03 -6.94
CA PHE A 78 9.43 30.40 -6.05
C PHE A 78 8.49 31.44 -5.45
N ASP A 79 7.19 31.23 -5.60
CA ASP A 79 6.15 32.04 -4.98
C ASP A 79 5.77 31.46 -3.62
N ASP A 80 6.29 32.06 -2.55
CA ASP A 80 6.06 31.63 -1.16
C ASP A 80 4.60 31.66 -0.74
N GLN A 81 3.77 32.46 -1.40
CA GLN A 81 2.34 32.50 -1.10
C GLN A 81 1.58 31.28 -1.60
N LYS A 82 2.12 30.62 -2.62
CA LYS A 82 1.54 29.41 -3.22
C LYS A 82 2.10 28.11 -2.68
N LEU A 83 3.12 28.16 -1.82
CA LEU A 83 3.66 26.95 -1.18
C LEU A 83 2.62 26.25 -0.30
N PRO A 84 2.75 24.93 -0.12
CA PRO A 84 1.83 24.17 0.76
C PRO A 84 1.82 24.74 2.18
N LYS A 85 0.61 25.04 2.70
CA LYS A 85 0.39 25.72 4.00
C LYS A 85 -0.04 24.78 5.13
N ASP A 86 0.05 23.45 4.95
CA ASP A 86 -0.23 22.52 6.03
C ASP A 86 0.79 22.72 7.16
N GLU A 87 0.32 22.88 8.40
CA GLU A 87 1.15 23.07 9.60
C GLU A 87 2.23 22.00 9.76
N LYS A 88 1.96 20.79 9.27
CA LYS A 88 2.92 19.68 9.30
C LYS A 88 4.20 19.97 8.52
N PHE A 89 4.15 20.76 7.47
CA PHE A 89 5.37 21.17 6.74
C PHE A 89 6.28 22.13 7.53
N GLY A 90 5.73 22.79 8.55
CA GLY A 90 6.47 23.65 9.47
C GLY A 90 7.04 22.93 10.69
N MET A 91 6.57 21.73 10.99
CA MET A 91 6.97 20.95 12.16
C MET A 91 8.14 20.03 11.82
N THR A 92 9.24 20.12 12.53
CA THR A 92 10.40 19.24 12.37
C THR A 92 10.01 17.77 12.50
N PHE A 93 10.43 16.95 11.55
CA PHE A 93 10.18 15.51 11.49
C PHE A 93 8.70 15.12 11.59
N SER A 94 7.81 15.96 11.08
CA SER A 94 6.36 15.75 11.13
C SER A 94 5.86 14.55 10.30
N GLY A 95 6.70 14.01 9.44
CA GLY A 95 6.33 12.97 8.48
C GLY A 95 5.71 13.49 7.18
N ARG A 96 5.65 14.81 6.97
CA ARG A 96 5.30 15.42 5.70
C ARG A 96 6.41 16.36 5.25
N TYR A 97 6.88 16.16 4.01
CA TYR A 97 8.01 16.89 3.48
C TYR A 97 7.77 17.29 2.04
N TRP A 98 8.33 18.43 1.65
CA TRP A 98 8.42 18.82 0.25
C TRP A 98 9.76 19.52 -0.04
N ALA A 99 10.23 19.39 -1.27
CA ALA A 99 11.42 20.07 -1.73
C ALA A 99 11.39 20.37 -3.22
N PHE A 100 12.15 21.37 -3.63
CA PHE A 100 12.54 21.59 -5.01
C PHE A 100 14.00 21.16 -5.18
N LEU A 101 14.23 20.32 -6.15
CA LEU A 101 15.53 19.79 -6.49
C LEU A 101 15.90 20.27 -7.89
N ASP A 102 17.13 20.68 -8.03
CA ASP A 102 17.73 21.01 -9.30
C ASP A 102 18.72 19.94 -9.72
N VAL A 103 18.97 19.82 -11.00
CA VAL A 103 20.00 18.93 -11.54
C VAL A 103 21.08 19.82 -12.15
N ASP A 104 22.27 19.80 -11.56
CA ASP A 104 23.39 20.58 -12.08
C ASP A 104 23.90 19.99 -13.42
N ALA A 105 24.82 20.73 -14.07
CA ALA A 105 25.43 20.30 -15.33
C ALA A 105 26.21 18.98 -15.24
N ASN A 106 26.48 18.48 -14.03
CA ASN A 106 27.15 17.21 -13.77
C ASN A 106 26.16 16.10 -13.40
N ALA A 107 24.86 16.29 -13.64
CA ALA A 107 23.77 15.40 -13.25
C ALA A 107 23.67 15.14 -11.72
N ARG A 108 24.19 16.07 -10.90
CA ARG A 108 24.05 15.98 -9.45
C ARG A 108 22.80 16.71 -9.01
N VAL A 109 22.08 16.07 -8.10
CA VAL A 109 20.90 16.67 -7.49
C VAL A 109 21.33 17.72 -6.46
N VAL A 110 20.92 18.95 -6.69
CA VAL A 110 21.16 20.07 -5.78
C VAL A 110 19.81 20.50 -5.20
N ARG A 111 19.74 20.57 -3.90
CA ARG A 111 18.56 21.10 -3.21
C ARG A 111 18.51 22.62 -3.34
N VAL A 112 17.40 23.12 -3.86
CA VAL A 112 17.20 24.56 -4.03
C VAL A 112 16.36 25.13 -2.89
N LYS A 113 15.25 24.46 -2.55
CA LYS A 113 14.35 24.89 -1.48
C LYS A 113 13.62 23.69 -0.89
N GLN A 114 13.36 23.71 0.42
CA GLN A 114 12.66 22.62 1.09
C GLN A 114 11.76 23.12 2.22
N SER A 115 10.86 22.24 2.67
CA SER A 115 10.04 22.48 3.86
C SER A 115 10.89 22.50 5.13
N PRO A 116 10.54 23.32 6.13
CA PRO A 116 11.20 23.31 7.44
C PRO A 116 11.16 21.96 8.14
N SER A 117 10.23 21.07 7.77
CA SER A 117 10.09 19.74 8.36
C SER A 117 11.31 18.83 8.18
N PHE A 118 12.16 19.09 7.18
CA PHE A 118 13.44 18.39 7.00
C PHE A 118 14.50 18.75 8.05
N PHE A 119 14.37 19.91 8.71
CA PHE A 119 15.40 20.46 9.59
C PHE A 119 16.74 20.63 8.85
N ASP A 120 17.82 20.03 9.33
CA ASP A 120 19.16 20.10 8.69
C ASP A 120 19.39 18.99 7.65
N GLU A 121 18.50 18.02 7.57
CA GLU A 121 18.59 16.94 6.60
C GLU A 121 17.97 17.35 5.25
N GLY A 122 18.18 16.56 4.24
CA GLY A 122 17.68 16.81 2.90
C GLY A 122 16.77 15.68 2.39
N PRO A 123 16.08 15.92 1.28
CA PRO A 123 15.33 14.87 0.61
C PRO A 123 16.30 13.83 0.04
N GLU A 124 16.03 12.57 0.33
CA GLU A 124 16.71 11.43 -0.26
C GLU A 124 15.77 10.77 -1.27
N ALA A 125 16.23 10.64 -2.50
CA ALA A 125 15.53 9.90 -3.53
C ALA A 125 16.55 9.08 -4.33
N PRO A 126 16.21 7.83 -4.72
CA PRO A 126 17.08 7.01 -5.55
C PRO A 126 17.38 7.69 -6.90
N ASP A 127 18.64 7.66 -7.34
CA ASP A 127 19.07 8.27 -8.60
C ASP A 127 18.29 7.73 -9.80
N GLU A 128 17.88 6.45 -9.76
CA GLU A 128 17.05 5.85 -10.79
C GLU A 128 15.68 6.54 -10.89
N ALA A 129 15.02 6.82 -9.78
CA ALA A 129 13.72 7.51 -9.76
C ALA A 129 13.85 8.95 -10.26
N ILE A 130 14.93 9.63 -9.90
CA ILE A 130 15.24 10.97 -10.40
C ILE A 130 15.43 10.94 -11.91
N SER A 131 16.21 10.00 -12.43
CA SER A 131 16.48 9.86 -13.86
C SER A 131 15.19 9.58 -14.66
N ILE A 132 14.29 8.76 -14.13
CA ILE A 132 12.98 8.48 -14.73
C ILE A 132 12.12 9.76 -14.74
N ALA A 133 12.09 10.51 -13.62
CA ALA A 133 11.34 11.75 -13.54
C ALA A 133 11.82 12.79 -14.58
N VAL A 134 13.14 12.96 -14.71
CA VAL A 134 13.75 13.86 -15.71
C VAL A 134 13.43 13.40 -17.14
N ALA A 135 13.45 12.11 -17.41
CA ALA A 135 13.14 11.57 -18.74
C ALA A 135 11.66 11.72 -19.12
N ARG A 136 10.75 11.85 -18.15
CA ARG A 136 9.29 11.96 -18.35
C ARG A 136 8.71 13.17 -17.62
N PRO A 137 9.03 14.39 -18.04
CA PRO A 137 8.52 15.58 -17.38
C PRO A 137 6.98 15.63 -17.40
N GLY A 138 6.40 16.02 -16.26
CA GLY A 138 4.96 16.08 -16.06
C GLY A 138 4.35 14.77 -15.54
N GLU A 139 5.04 13.63 -15.63
CA GLU A 139 4.59 12.37 -15.03
C GLU A 139 4.98 12.33 -13.54
N THR A 140 4.06 11.89 -12.69
CA THR A 140 4.33 11.69 -11.26
C THR A 140 4.81 10.27 -11.03
N ILE A 141 5.98 10.13 -10.41
CA ILE A 141 6.57 8.85 -10.04
C ILE A 141 6.41 8.68 -8.53
N GLN A 142 5.83 7.53 -8.12
CA GLN A 142 5.61 7.20 -6.72
C GLN A 142 6.51 6.03 -6.34
N ILE A 143 7.31 6.21 -5.30
CA ILE A 143 8.24 5.20 -4.79
C ILE A 143 8.21 5.15 -3.26
N ASP A 144 8.67 4.05 -2.70
CA ASP A 144 8.95 3.97 -1.26
C ASP A 144 10.40 4.38 -1.00
N GLY A 145 10.61 5.08 0.11
CA GLY A 145 11.92 5.54 0.52
C GLY A 145 12.05 5.71 2.02
N ILE A 146 13.16 6.28 2.43
CA ILE A 146 13.46 6.59 3.83
C ILE A 146 13.52 8.11 3.95
N ALA A 147 12.87 8.65 4.97
CA ALA A 147 12.93 10.06 5.32
C ALA A 147 13.98 10.31 6.40
N PRO A 148 14.26 11.58 6.71
CA PRO A 148 14.95 11.93 7.94
C PRO A 148 14.46 11.11 9.14
N ASN A 149 15.36 10.74 10.03
CA ASN A 149 15.10 9.88 11.20
C ASN A 149 14.67 8.42 10.89
N ASP A 150 15.12 7.85 9.78
CA ASP A 150 14.91 6.44 9.39
C ASP A 150 13.44 5.99 9.25
N ARG A 151 12.54 6.93 9.02
CA ARG A 151 11.12 6.59 8.80
C ARG A 151 10.85 6.19 7.36
N LEU A 152 10.03 5.17 7.20
CA LEU A 152 9.52 4.77 5.89
C LEU A 152 8.53 5.82 5.39
N VAL A 153 8.75 6.30 4.17
CA VAL A 153 7.89 7.29 3.51
C VAL A 153 7.50 6.84 2.12
N ARG A 154 6.35 7.33 1.68
CA ARG A 154 5.95 7.30 0.29
C ARG A 154 6.40 8.60 -0.36
N ILE A 155 7.23 8.52 -1.39
CA ILE A 155 7.83 9.65 -2.10
C ILE A 155 7.16 9.80 -3.44
N GLY A 156 6.72 11.01 -3.75
CA GLY A 156 6.29 11.44 -5.08
C GLY A 156 7.33 12.36 -5.70
N LEU A 157 7.71 12.09 -6.93
CA LEU A 157 8.61 12.89 -7.75
C LEU A 157 7.91 13.33 -9.02
N GLN A 158 8.10 14.58 -9.42
CA GLN A 158 7.62 15.10 -10.69
C GLN A 158 8.60 16.12 -11.25
N ALA A 159 9.09 15.93 -12.46
CA ALA A 159 9.89 16.93 -13.13
C ALA A 159 9.00 17.92 -13.87
N VAL A 160 9.28 19.22 -13.72
CA VAL A 160 8.57 20.32 -14.38
C VAL A 160 9.52 21.07 -15.28
N LYS A 161 9.17 21.16 -16.57
CA LYS A 161 9.91 21.99 -17.52
C LYS A 161 9.55 23.46 -17.30
N LEU A 162 10.53 24.25 -17.00
CA LEU A 162 10.39 25.71 -16.96
C LEU A 162 10.72 26.33 -18.31
N SER A 163 10.14 27.49 -18.61
CA SER A 163 10.44 28.24 -19.84
C SER A 163 11.91 28.65 -19.85
N ARG A 164 12.59 28.43 -20.98
CA ARG A 164 13.99 28.81 -21.20
C ARG A 164 15.04 28.11 -20.34
N ARG A 165 14.70 26.98 -19.71
CA ARG A 165 15.62 26.22 -18.87
C ARG A 165 15.64 24.73 -19.20
N GLU A 166 16.86 24.18 -19.26
CA GLU A 166 17.17 22.75 -19.18
C GLU A 166 18.35 22.56 -18.22
N PRO A 167 18.35 21.59 -17.33
CA PRO A 167 17.37 20.53 -17.08
C PRO A 167 16.10 20.99 -16.34
N PRO A 168 15.04 20.14 -16.30
CA PRO A 168 13.81 20.45 -15.58
C PRO A 168 14.05 20.52 -14.07
N VAL A 169 13.23 21.27 -13.36
CA VAL A 169 13.20 21.27 -11.89
C VAL A 169 12.41 20.06 -11.41
N ILE A 170 12.93 19.34 -10.40
CA ILE A 170 12.28 18.20 -9.81
C ILE A 170 11.55 18.64 -8.54
N LEU A 171 10.26 18.35 -8.50
CA LEU A 171 9.42 18.50 -7.33
C LEU A 171 9.47 17.21 -6.53
N TYR A 172 9.67 17.33 -5.23
CA TYR A 172 9.69 16.25 -4.28
C TYR A 172 8.57 16.45 -3.24
N ALA A 173 7.79 15.43 -3.00
CA ALA A 173 6.85 15.37 -1.88
C ALA A 173 6.94 14.01 -1.21
N SER A 174 6.87 13.95 0.12
CA SER A 174 6.82 12.67 0.80
C SER A 174 5.94 12.69 2.04
N ILE A 175 5.37 11.52 2.34
CA ILE A 175 4.46 11.30 3.46
C ILE A 175 4.91 10.05 4.23
N ASP A 176 4.99 10.16 5.56
CA ASP A 176 5.23 9.04 6.47
C ASP A 176 4.12 7.98 6.32
N ARG A 177 4.52 6.75 6.02
CA ARG A 177 3.60 5.63 5.83
C ARG A 177 3.39 4.78 7.09
N THR A 178 4.07 5.10 8.20
CA THR A 178 4.01 4.31 9.43
C THR A 178 2.58 4.13 9.94
N ALA A 179 1.80 5.22 10.00
CA ALA A 179 0.40 5.16 10.44
C ALA A 179 -0.48 4.32 9.48
N ALA A 180 -0.20 4.39 8.18
CA ALA A 180 -0.89 3.62 7.15
C ALA A 180 -0.55 2.13 7.27
N ASP A 181 0.72 1.77 7.40
CA ASP A 181 1.18 0.38 7.57
C ASP A 181 0.63 -0.23 8.87
N GLU A 182 0.59 0.53 9.97
CA GLU A 182 -0.06 0.10 11.21
C GLU A 182 -1.56 -0.13 11.04
N ALA A 183 -2.26 0.73 10.28
CA ALA A 183 -3.69 0.55 10.02
C ALA A 183 -3.95 -0.71 9.20
N VAL A 184 -3.13 -0.98 8.18
CA VAL A 184 -3.17 -2.22 7.38
C VAL A 184 -2.90 -3.43 8.26
N GLY A 185 -1.87 -3.37 9.13
CA GLY A 185 -1.55 -4.45 10.07
C GLY A 185 -2.69 -4.76 11.04
N ARG A 186 -3.28 -3.72 11.66
CA ARG A 186 -4.45 -3.88 12.56
C ARG A 186 -5.67 -4.45 11.83
N PHE A 187 -5.94 -3.98 10.61
CA PHE A 187 -7.02 -4.52 9.78
C PHE A 187 -6.80 -5.99 9.45
N THR A 188 -5.62 -6.36 8.96
CA THR A 188 -5.26 -7.74 8.59
C THR A 188 -5.37 -8.69 9.80
N LEU A 189 -4.91 -8.24 10.98
CA LEU A 189 -5.03 -9.04 12.20
C LEU A 189 -6.50 -9.27 12.60
N ARG A 190 -7.33 -8.22 12.58
CA ARG A 190 -8.77 -8.34 12.89
C ARG A 190 -9.49 -9.25 11.89
N LEU A 191 -9.17 -9.11 10.62
CA LEU A 191 -9.69 -9.96 9.55
C LEU A 191 -9.30 -11.42 9.77
N ALA A 192 -8.04 -11.71 10.08
CA ALA A 192 -7.55 -13.06 10.35
C ALA A 192 -8.27 -13.70 11.55
N ILE A 193 -8.48 -12.93 12.63
CA ILE A 193 -9.25 -13.40 13.81
C ILE A 193 -10.70 -13.72 13.41
N ALA A 194 -11.38 -12.83 12.68
CA ALA A 194 -12.76 -13.04 12.27
C ALA A 194 -12.91 -14.27 11.36
N LEU A 195 -12.03 -14.44 10.39
CA LEU A 195 -12.02 -15.61 9.50
C LEU A 195 -11.64 -16.89 10.26
N GLY A 196 -10.75 -16.81 11.23
CA GLY A 196 -10.40 -17.94 12.10
C GLY A 196 -11.57 -18.41 12.96
N VAL A 197 -12.33 -17.50 13.56
CA VAL A 197 -13.57 -17.82 14.30
C VAL A 197 -14.61 -18.46 13.38
N LEU A 198 -14.78 -17.92 12.18
CA LEU A 198 -15.71 -18.48 11.20
C LEU A 198 -15.29 -19.90 10.76
N ALA A 199 -14.01 -20.11 10.47
CA ALA A 199 -13.47 -21.42 10.12
C ALA A 199 -13.66 -22.42 11.25
N LEU A 200 -13.40 -22.02 12.51
CA LEU A 200 -13.65 -22.85 13.68
C LEU A 200 -15.12 -23.22 13.80
N GLY A 201 -16.03 -22.27 13.59
CA GLY A 201 -17.48 -22.52 13.58
C GLY A 201 -17.89 -23.56 12.54
N ILE A 202 -17.33 -23.48 11.32
CA ILE A 202 -17.56 -24.50 10.26
C ILE A 202 -17.07 -25.88 10.71
N VAL A 203 -15.84 -25.96 11.26
CA VAL A 203 -15.28 -27.23 11.74
C VAL A 203 -16.14 -27.85 12.85
N VAL A 204 -16.52 -27.02 13.84
CA VAL A 204 -17.40 -27.48 14.93
C VAL A 204 -18.74 -27.94 14.38
N GLY A 205 -19.36 -27.17 13.48
CA GLY A 205 -20.63 -27.58 12.82
C GLY A 205 -20.51 -28.90 12.09
N VAL A 206 -19.45 -29.13 11.33
CA VAL A 206 -19.18 -30.39 10.63
C VAL A 206 -19.01 -31.55 11.62
N VAL A 207 -18.26 -31.35 12.72
CA VAL A 207 -18.06 -32.38 13.76
C VAL A 207 -19.38 -32.73 14.44
N VAL A 208 -20.20 -31.73 14.79
CA VAL A 208 -21.54 -31.97 15.39
C VAL A 208 -22.43 -32.73 14.45
N LEU A 209 -22.48 -32.34 13.17
CA LEU A 209 -23.29 -33.05 12.16
C LEU A 209 -22.84 -34.51 11.98
N ILE A 210 -21.53 -34.78 12.00
CA ILE A 210 -21.02 -36.17 11.90
C ILE A 210 -21.36 -36.98 13.16
N ARG A 211 -21.34 -36.34 14.34
CA ARG A 211 -21.52 -37.07 15.61
C ARG A 211 -22.96 -37.32 15.99
N TYR A 212 -23.87 -36.42 15.61
CA TYR A 212 -25.27 -36.46 16.01
C TYR A 212 -26.25 -36.61 14.85
N GLY A 213 -25.82 -36.42 13.59
CA GLY A 213 -26.69 -36.46 12.41
C GLY A 213 -26.52 -37.71 11.53
N LEU A 214 -25.55 -38.53 11.82
CA LEU A 214 -25.26 -39.82 11.15
C LEU A 214 -25.19 -40.95 12.19
#